data_30ce7944465204d70204c2bd013924da
#
_entry.id   30ce7944465204d70204c2bd013924da
#
_cell.length_a   1.000
_cell.length_b   1.000
_cell.length_c   1.000
_cell.angle_alpha   90.00
_cell.angle_beta   90.00
_cell.angle_gamma   90.00
#
_symmetry.space_group_name_H-M   'P 1'
#
loop_
_entity.id
_entity.type
_entity.pdbx_description
1 polymer ?
#
loop_
_entity_poly.entity_id
_entity_poly.type
_entity_poly.pdbx_seq_one_letter_code
_entity_poly.pdbx_strand_id
1 'polypeptide(L)'
;MYLVRFTKQAAKDAAKLKGAGLANKAKALTEIMRENPFQTPPTYEALVGNLDGLYSRRINLKHRFVYEVIPEPVTEDGVCYEGVVKVVRMWTHYDGVR
;
A
#
# COMPACT_ATOMS: atom_id res chain seq x y z
N MET A 1 13.66 0.89 -7.57
CA MET A 1 12.37 0.21 -7.55
C MET A 1 12.16 -0.48 -6.21
N TYR A 2 10.93 -0.51 -5.74
CA TYR A 2 10.57 -1.16 -4.48
C TYR A 2 9.82 -2.45 -4.74
N LEU A 3 10.08 -3.46 -3.91
CA LEU A 3 9.34 -4.71 -3.94
C LEU A 3 8.05 -4.52 -3.17
N VAL A 4 6.90 -4.78 -3.80
CA VAL A 4 5.60 -4.62 -3.15
C VAL A 4 5.09 -5.98 -2.68
N ARG A 5 4.76 -6.06 -1.39
CA ARG A 5 4.20 -7.28 -0.79
C ARG A 5 2.86 -6.95 -0.16
N PHE A 6 1.98 -7.93 -0.11
CA PHE A 6 0.64 -7.78 0.44
C PHE A 6 0.48 -8.73 1.62
N THR A 7 -0.09 -8.22 2.73
CA THR A 7 -0.48 -9.10 3.83
C THR A 7 -1.66 -9.97 3.40
N LYS A 8 -1.97 -11.00 4.17
CA LYS A 8 -3.15 -11.83 3.91
C LYS A 8 -4.42 -10.99 3.87
N GLN A 9 -4.53 -10.05 4.81
CA GLN A 9 -5.70 -9.17 4.89
C GLN A 9 -5.77 -8.25 3.67
N ALA A 10 -4.65 -7.69 3.24
CA ALA A 10 -4.62 -6.85 2.04
C ALA A 10 -5.01 -7.64 0.79
N ALA A 11 -4.59 -8.89 0.69
CA ALA A 11 -4.97 -9.75 -0.43
C ALA A 11 -6.49 -10.01 -0.45
N LYS A 12 -7.09 -10.24 0.72
CA LYS A 12 -8.54 -10.38 0.84
C LYS A 12 -9.25 -9.07 0.48
N ASP A 13 -8.69 -7.94 0.92
CA ASP A 13 -9.22 -6.62 0.59
C ASP A 13 -9.18 -6.37 -0.92
N ALA A 14 -8.14 -6.81 -1.60
CA ALA A 14 -8.02 -6.67 -3.06
C ALA A 14 -9.17 -7.36 -3.78
N ALA A 15 -9.56 -8.55 -3.31
CA ALA A 15 -10.70 -9.26 -3.89
C ALA A 15 -12.01 -8.47 -3.71
N LYS A 16 -12.19 -7.85 -2.55
CA LYS A 16 -13.36 -6.99 -2.29
C LYS A 16 -13.36 -5.76 -3.19
N LEU A 17 -12.21 -5.13 -3.39
CA LEU A 17 -12.08 -3.97 -4.28
C LEU A 17 -12.44 -4.35 -5.71
N LYS A 18 -12.05 -5.54 -6.16
CA LYS A 18 -12.40 -6.02 -7.49
C LYS A 18 -13.91 -6.10 -7.64
N GLY A 19 -14.61 -6.67 -6.64
CA GLY A 19 -16.05 -6.75 -6.64
C GLY A 19 -16.75 -5.39 -6.61
N ALA A 20 -16.08 -4.36 -6.07
CA ALA A 20 -16.63 -3.01 -5.99
C ALA A 20 -16.23 -2.13 -7.19
N GLY A 21 -15.54 -2.68 -8.19
CA GLY A 21 -15.11 -1.92 -9.36
C GLY A 21 -13.93 -1.01 -9.12
N LEU A 22 -13.15 -1.24 -8.07
CA LEU A 22 -12.04 -0.38 -7.67
C LEU A 22 -10.66 -1.00 -7.92
N ALA A 23 -10.61 -2.13 -8.61
CA ALA A 23 -9.35 -2.85 -8.86
C ALA A 23 -8.34 -2.00 -9.62
N ASN A 24 -8.79 -1.23 -10.61
CA ASN A 24 -7.89 -0.41 -11.43
C ASN A 24 -7.22 0.70 -10.61
N LYS A 25 -7.96 1.31 -9.68
CA LYS A 25 -7.39 2.32 -8.79
C LYS A 25 -6.35 1.74 -7.86
N ALA A 26 -6.63 0.58 -7.28
CA ALA A 26 -5.69 -0.12 -6.41
C ALA A 26 -4.43 -0.52 -7.19
N LYS A 27 -4.61 -0.97 -8.42
CA LYS A 27 -3.49 -1.36 -9.29
C LYS A 27 -2.60 -0.16 -9.62
N ALA A 28 -3.20 0.99 -9.93
CA ALA A 28 -2.45 2.20 -10.21
C ALA A 28 -1.63 2.65 -8.98
N LEU A 29 -2.20 2.56 -7.78
CA LEU A 29 -1.48 2.89 -6.55
C LEU A 29 -0.33 1.90 -6.32
N THR A 30 -0.55 0.62 -6.60
CA THR A 30 0.50 -0.41 -6.48
C THR A 30 1.69 -0.09 -7.39
N GLU A 31 1.44 0.36 -8.62
CA GLU A 31 2.52 0.75 -9.53
C GLU A 31 3.29 1.96 -9.00
N ILE A 32 2.61 2.92 -8.38
CA ILE A 32 3.27 4.05 -7.73
C ILE A 32 4.17 3.54 -6.59
N MET A 33 3.70 2.56 -5.82
CA MET A 33 4.51 1.98 -4.74
C MET A 33 5.81 1.37 -5.26
N ARG A 34 5.76 0.75 -6.43
CA ARG A 34 6.96 0.14 -7.03
C ARG A 34 7.98 1.19 -7.43
N GLU A 35 7.54 2.31 -7.98
CA GLU A 35 8.43 3.35 -8.45
C GLU A 35 8.93 4.24 -7.31
N ASN A 36 8.00 4.81 -6.55
CA ASN A 36 8.34 5.71 -5.45
C ASN A 36 7.14 5.81 -4.49
N PRO A 37 7.20 5.12 -3.34
CA PRO A 37 6.08 5.13 -2.39
C PRO A 37 5.81 6.49 -1.74
N PHE A 38 6.67 7.47 -1.93
CA PHE A 38 6.50 8.83 -1.43
C PHE A 38 6.16 9.83 -2.53
N GLN A 39 5.87 9.35 -3.73
CA GLN A 39 5.51 10.20 -4.86
C GLN A 39 4.23 11.00 -4.59
N THR A 40 4.22 12.27 -4.95
CA THR A 40 3.04 13.13 -4.96
C THR A 40 2.97 13.86 -6.29
N PRO A 41 1.78 14.07 -6.86
CA PRO A 41 0.53 13.39 -6.54
C PRO A 41 0.58 11.90 -6.84
N PRO A 42 -0.37 11.09 -6.31
CA PRO A 42 -1.45 11.47 -5.42
C PRO A 42 -0.95 11.72 -3.99
N THR A 43 -1.75 12.44 -3.22
CA THR A 43 -1.41 12.78 -1.84
C THR A 43 -1.41 11.53 -0.96
N TYR A 44 -0.49 11.48 0.00
CA TYR A 44 -0.50 10.48 1.06
C TYR A 44 -0.37 11.17 2.40
N GLU A 45 -0.71 10.46 3.48
CA GLU A 45 -0.51 10.99 4.82
C GLU A 45 0.21 9.97 5.70
N ALA A 46 1.09 10.46 6.56
CA ALA A 46 1.74 9.64 7.57
C ALA A 46 0.78 9.50 8.74
N LEU A 47 0.54 8.27 9.17
CA LEU A 47 -0.35 8.00 10.29
C LEU A 47 0.41 8.17 11.60
N VAL A 48 -0.32 8.46 12.67
CA VAL A 48 0.27 8.79 13.97
C VAL A 48 -0.29 7.89 15.07
N GLY A 49 0.24 8.04 16.30
CA GLY A 49 -0.21 7.26 17.44
C GLY A 49 0.16 5.80 17.29
N ASN A 50 -0.78 4.91 17.56
CA ASN A 50 -0.54 3.48 17.45
C ASN A 50 -0.39 3.00 16.00
N LEU A 51 -0.60 3.89 15.02
CA LEU A 51 -0.42 3.59 13.59
C LEU A 51 0.85 4.25 13.03
N ASP A 52 1.70 4.77 13.91
CA ASP A 52 2.95 5.39 13.51
C ASP A 52 3.80 4.41 12.70
N GLY A 53 4.40 4.92 11.62
CA GLY A 53 5.17 4.09 10.70
C GLY A 53 4.38 3.61 9.50
N LEU A 54 3.06 3.82 9.48
CA LEU A 54 2.21 3.50 8.35
C LEU A 54 1.84 4.77 7.59
N TYR A 55 1.53 4.59 6.31
CA TYR A 55 1.08 5.66 5.42
C TYR A 55 -0.24 5.27 4.80
N SER A 56 -1.03 6.25 4.42
CA SER A 56 -2.34 6.03 3.83
C SER A 56 -2.52 6.86 2.57
N ARG A 57 -3.02 6.24 1.51
CA ARG A 57 -3.47 6.91 0.29
C ARG A 57 -4.93 6.60 0.08
N ARG A 58 -5.65 7.54 -0.51
CA ARG A 58 -7.07 7.36 -0.78
C ARG A 58 -7.26 6.52 -2.05
N ILE A 59 -8.05 5.45 -1.94
CA ILE A 59 -8.54 4.70 -3.11
C ILE A 59 -9.79 5.41 -3.63
N ASN A 60 -10.72 5.70 -2.71
CA ASN A 60 -11.90 6.54 -2.95
C ASN A 60 -12.26 7.20 -1.63
N LEU A 61 -13.45 7.78 -1.52
CA LEU A 61 -13.87 8.46 -0.29
C LEU A 61 -13.93 7.53 0.92
N LYS A 62 -14.19 6.24 0.70
CA LYS A 62 -14.39 5.26 1.77
C LYS A 62 -13.16 4.40 2.03
N HIS A 63 -12.48 3.95 0.98
CA HIS A 63 -11.42 2.95 1.10
C HIS A 63 -10.04 3.57 1.03
N ARG A 64 -9.12 3.05 1.85
CA ARG A 64 -7.75 3.53 1.97
C ARG A 64 -6.77 2.42 1.63
N PHE A 65 -5.68 2.83 1.00
CA PHE A 65 -4.53 2.00 0.70
C PHE A 65 -3.49 2.29 1.78
N VAL A 66 -3.35 1.36 2.74
CA VAL A 66 -2.48 1.55 3.91
C VAL A 66 -1.24 0.70 3.76
N TYR A 67 -0.07 1.30 3.94
CA TYR A 67 1.19 0.62 3.67
C TYR A 67 2.30 1.09 4.59
N GLU A 68 3.34 0.24 4.68
CA GLU A 68 4.57 0.51 5.40
C GLU A 68 5.72 0.49 4.40
N VAL A 69 6.67 1.41 4.53
CA VAL A 69 7.88 1.44 3.69
C VAL A 69 9.06 0.96 4.54
N ILE A 70 9.71 -0.09 4.08
CA ILE A 70 10.89 -0.67 4.74
C ILE A 70 12.09 -0.33 3.86
N PRO A 71 12.92 0.66 4.26
CA PRO A 71 14.00 1.17 3.41
C PRO A 71 15.28 0.32 3.49
N GLU A 72 15.13 -0.99 3.42
CA GLU A 72 16.26 -1.92 3.47
C GLU A 72 16.35 -2.65 2.14
N PRO A 73 17.51 -2.59 1.45
CA PRO A 73 17.66 -3.28 0.17
C PRO A 73 17.39 -4.77 0.29
N VAL A 74 16.77 -5.32 -0.74
CA VAL A 74 16.49 -6.76 -0.80
C VAL A 74 16.67 -7.23 -2.24
N THR A 75 17.17 -8.46 -2.39
CA THR A 75 17.29 -9.11 -3.69
C THR A 75 16.34 -10.29 -3.73
N GLU A 76 15.53 -10.35 -4.78
CA GLU A 76 14.59 -11.46 -4.98
C GLU A 76 14.56 -11.80 -6.47
N ASP A 77 14.69 -13.08 -6.78
CA ASP A 77 14.72 -13.59 -8.15
C ASP A 77 15.75 -12.87 -9.03
N GLY A 78 16.91 -12.56 -8.44
CA GLY A 78 18.00 -11.90 -9.16
C GLY A 78 17.81 -10.40 -9.36
N VAL A 79 16.73 -9.81 -8.84
CA VAL A 79 16.46 -8.38 -8.94
C VAL A 79 16.77 -7.71 -7.60
N CYS A 80 17.53 -6.61 -7.66
CA CYS A 80 17.85 -5.81 -6.48
C CYS A 80 16.85 -4.67 -6.34
N TYR A 81 16.21 -4.60 -5.17
CA TYR A 81 15.24 -3.55 -4.82
C TYR A 81 15.83 -2.65 -3.75
N GLU A 82 15.50 -1.36 -3.80
CA GLU A 82 15.99 -0.40 -2.80
C GLU A 82 15.25 -0.51 -1.47
N GLY A 83 14.11 -1.17 -1.45
CA GLY A 83 13.33 -1.40 -0.25
C GLY A 83 12.08 -2.20 -0.54
N VAL A 84 11.26 -2.37 0.51
CA VAL A 84 10.01 -3.13 0.43
C VAL A 84 8.86 -2.21 0.83
N VAL A 85 7.76 -2.28 0.08
CA VAL A 85 6.50 -1.67 0.48
C VAL A 85 5.57 -2.80 0.88
N LYS A 86 5.13 -2.79 2.14
CA LYS A 86 4.21 -3.79 2.68
C LYS A 86 2.82 -3.17 2.74
N VAL A 87 1.91 -3.63 1.90
CA VAL A 87 0.53 -3.17 1.87
C VAL A 87 -0.24 -3.95 2.92
N VAL A 88 -0.80 -3.25 3.92
CA VAL A 88 -1.46 -3.90 5.06
C VAL A 88 -2.97 -3.92 4.95
N ARG A 89 -3.59 -2.91 4.34
CA ARG A 89 -5.04 -2.86 4.10
C ARG A 89 -5.35 -2.13 2.81
N MET A 90 -6.47 -2.49 2.19
CA MET A 90 -6.99 -1.80 0.99
C MET A 90 -8.51 -1.63 1.01
N TRP A 91 -9.17 -2.06 2.08
CA TRP A 91 -10.63 -2.01 2.18
C TRP A 91 -11.01 -1.20 3.41
N THR A 92 -11.97 -0.32 3.28
CA THR A 92 -12.47 0.55 4.32
C THR A 92 -11.41 1.52 4.87
N HIS A 93 -11.72 2.17 5.96
CA HIS A 93 -10.82 3.08 6.66
C HIS A 93 -9.74 2.28 7.40
N TYR A 94 -8.64 2.94 7.77
CA TYR A 94 -7.55 2.27 8.46
C TYR A 94 -7.82 1.98 9.94
N ASP A 95 -9.00 2.30 10.45
CA ASP A 95 -9.40 1.95 11.81
C ASP A 95 -9.32 0.43 11.97
N GLY A 96 -8.73 -0.02 13.05
CA GLY A 96 -8.59 -1.43 13.33
C GLY A 96 -7.48 -2.14 12.55
N VAL A 97 -6.59 -1.40 11.90
CA VAL A 97 -5.47 -1.95 11.16
C VAL A 97 -4.52 -2.72 12.06
N ARG A 98 -4.40 -2.31 13.29
CA ARG A 98 -3.57 -2.98 14.27
C ARG A 98 -4.43 -3.68 15.35
#